data_81fa4c80e3deee4a57ac89e2c9ae0cea
#
_entry.id   81fa4c80e3deee4a57ac89e2c9ae0cea
#
_cell.length_a   1.000
_cell.length_b   1.000
_cell.length_c   1.000
_cell.angle_alpha   90.00
_cell.angle_beta   90.00
_cell.angle_gamma   90.00
#
_symmetry.space_group_name_H-M   'P 1'
#
loop_
_entity.id
_entity.type
_entity.pdbx_description
1 polymer ?
#
loop_
_entity_poly.entity_id
_entity_poly.type
_entity_poly.pdbx_seq_one_letter_code
_entity_poly.pdbx_strand_id
1 'polypeptide(L)'
;GIIHLAAESHVDRSIKDPFTFAKTNVMGTLSLLQAAKLYWESLPEKYEGKRFYHISTDEVYGALELTHPEGIEPPFTTTASSSEHHLAYGDKFFLETTKYNPHSPYSAAKASSDHFVRAYHDTYGMPVVVTNCSNNYGPYQFPEKLIPLFINNIRHRKPLPVYGKGENVRDWLYVEDHARAIDVIFHEGKIADTYNIGGFNEWKNIDIIKVV
;
A
#
# COMPACT_ATOMS: atom_id res chain seq x y z
N GLY A 1 10.41 11.21 15.83
CA GLY A 1 9.57 11.12 14.64
C GLY A 1 8.31 10.33 14.87
N ILE A 2 7.45 10.29 13.85
CA ILE A 2 6.19 9.55 13.86
C ILE A 2 6.17 8.67 12.63
N ILE A 3 5.88 7.38 12.79
CA ILE A 3 5.59 6.44 11.71
C ILE A 3 4.10 6.12 11.79
N HIS A 4 3.33 6.60 10.81
CA HIS A 4 1.88 6.51 10.82
C HIS A 4 1.39 5.35 9.95
N LEU A 5 1.10 4.20 10.62
CA LEU A 5 0.54 3.00 10.01
C LEU A 5 -0.97 2.83 10.27
N ALA A 6 -1.54 3.60 11.21
CA ALA A 6 -2.92 3.42 11.63
C ALA A 6 -3.90 3.75 10.48
N ALA A 7 -4.68 2.77 10.06
CA ALA A 7 -5.68 2.92 9.02
C ALA A 7 -6.73 1.78 9.06
N GLU A 8 -7.92 2.07 8.56
CA GLU A 8 -8.81 1.04 8.03
C GLU A 8 -8.32 0.64 6.64
N SER A 9 -8.18 -0.67 6.37
CA SER A 9 -7.45 -1.16 5.18
C SER A 9 -8.16 -2.29 4.41
N HIS A 10 -9.44 -2.52 4.61
CA HIS A 10 -10.19 -3.58 3.93
C HIS A 10 -11.14 -2.99 2.90
N VAL A 11 -10.88 -3.22 1.59
CA VAL A 11 -11.64 -2.61 0.49
C VAL A 11 -13.13 -2.90 0.57
N ASP A 12 -13.54 -4.17 0.78
CA ASP A 12 -14.97 -4.52 0.84
C ASP A 12 -15.69 -3.86 2.02
N ARG A 13 -15.01 -3.68 3.15
CA ARG A 13 -15.55 -2.93 4.28
C ARG A 13 -15.71 -1.46 3.93
N SER A 14 -14.80 -0.88 3.13
CA SER A 14 -14.91 0.50 2.68
C SER A 14 -16.11 0.74 1.76
N ILE A 15 -16.50 -0.26 0.98
CA ILE A 15 -17.69 -0.21 0.11
C ILE A 15 -18.97 -0.22 0.97
N LYS A 16 -18.97 -1.01 2.05
CA LYS A 16 -20.13 -1.11 2.96
C LYS A 16 -20.28 0.09 3.89
N ASP A 17 -19.16 0.63 4.37
CA ASP A 17 -19.11 1.76 5.30
C ASP A 17 -17.97 2.74 4.94
N PRO A 18 -18.15 3.57 3.91
CA PRO A 18 -17.13 4.53 3.48
C PRO A 18 -16.87 5.62 4.52
N PHE A 19 -17.84 5.93 5.38
CA PHE A 19 -17.70 6.98 6.40
C PHE A 19 -16.67 6.62 7.47
N THR A 20 -16.63 5.37 7.92
CA THR A 20 -15.60 4.89 8.84
C THR A 20 -14.21 5.05 8.23
N PHE A 21 -14.05 4.74 6.94
CA PHE A 21 -12.78 4.91 6.24
C PHE A 21 -12.36 6.38 6.09
N ALA A 22 -13.28 7.26 5.73
CA ALA A 22 -13.03 8.70 5.69
C ALA A 22 -12.64 9.24 7.07
N LYS A 23 -13.40 8.87 8.11
CA LYS A 23 -13.12 9.31 9.48
C LYS A 23 -11.77 8.82 9.99
N THR A 24 -11.46 7.53 9.81
CA THR A 24 -10.21 6.93 10.31
C THR A 24 -9.01 7.38 9.47
N ASN A 25 -9.08 7.22 8.15
CA ASN A 25 -7.91 7.43 7.31
C ASN A 25 -7.67 8.92 7.02
N VAL A 26 -8.71 9.70 6.75
CA VAL A 26 -8.55 11.13 6.45
C VAL A 26 -8.49 11.96 7.71
N MET A 27 -9.55 11.94 8.53
CA MET A 27 -9.61 12.76 9.74
C MET A 27 -8.61 12.30 10.79
N GLY A 28 -8.35 10.99 10.92
CA GLY A 28 -7.33 10.46 11.82
C GLY A 28 -5.92 10.92 11.43
N THR A 29 -5.57 10.86 10.13
CA THR A 29 -4.29 11.39 9.65
C THR A 29 -4.18 12.89 9.88
N LEU A 30 -5.23 13.65 9.56
CA LEU A 30 -5.25 15.09 9.80
C LEU A 30 -5.09 15.43 11.29
N SER A 31 -5.72 14.67 12.18
CA SER A 31 -5.59 14.86 13.64
C SER A 31 -4.15 14.62 14.12
N LEU A 32 -3.48 13.59 13.61
CA LEU A 32 -2.08 13.30 13.94
C LEU A 32 -1.13 14.38 13.39
N LEU A 33 -1.34 14.81 12.15
CA LEU A 33 -0.57 15.91 11.55
C LEU A 33 -0.70 17.19 12.39
N GLN A 34 -1.93 17.54 12.76
CA GLN A 34 -2.18 18.74 13.56
C GLN A 34 -1.56 18.63 14.97
N ALA A 35 -1.69 17.48 15.63
CA ALA A 35 -1.08 17.24 16.92
C ALA A 35 0.46 17.32 16.85
N ALA A 36 1.06 16.67 15.86
CA ALA A 36 2.50 16.71 15.63
C ALA A 36 3.00 18.14 15.36
N LYS A 37 2.29 18.87 14.49
CA LYS A 37 2.58 20.27 14.18
C LYS A 37 2.59 21.13 15.45
N LEU A 38 1.49 21.12 16.21
CA LEU A 38 1.36 21.94 17.42
C LEU A 38 2.42 21.59 18.46
N TYR A 39 2.70 20.30 18.66
CA TYR A 39 3.71 19.87 19.62
C TYR A 39 5.12 20.24 19.17
N TRP A 40 5.50 19.98 17.92
CA TRP A 40 6.84 20.28 17.43
C TRP A 40 7.10 21.79 17.36
N GLU A 41 6.12 22.59 16.95
CA GLU A 41 6.26 24.06 16.94
C GLU A 41 6.39 24.66 18.35
N SER A 42 5.94 23.96 19.39
CA SER A 42 6.12 24.40 20.79
C SER A 42 7.53 24.12 21.33
N LEU A 43 8.33 23.30 20.64
CA LEU A 43 9.69 22.97 21.03
C LEU A 43 10.67 24.04 20.50
N PRO A 44 11.80 24.28 21.20
CA PRO A 44 12.83 25.23 20.72
C PRO A 44 13.39 24.88 19.35
N GLU A 45 13.62 23.57 19.10
CA GLU A 45 14.14 23.04 17.83
C GLU A 45 13.09 22.91 16.73
N LYS A 46 11.80 23.08 17.06
CA LYS A 46 10.67 22.95 16.13
C LYS A 46 10.75 21.67 15.30
N TYR A 47 10.94 21.79 14.00
CA TYR A 47 10.97 20.67 13.05
C TYR A 47 12.36 20.04 12.87
N GLU A 48 13.42 20.63 13.45
CA GLU A 48 14.77 20.10 13.30
C GLU A 48 14.88 18.67 13.85
N GLY A 49 15.43 17.77 13.06
CA GLY A 49 15.58 16.36 13.39
C GLY A 49 14.26 15.58 13.53
N LYS A 50 13.12 16.17 13.14
CA LYS A 50 11.81 15.50 13.18
C LYS A 50 11.48 14.87 11.82
N ARG A 51 10.55 13.92 11.83
CA ARG A 51 9.98 13.31 10.62
C ARG A 51 8.59 12.75 10.88
N PHE A 52 7.66 13.04 9.98
CA PHE A 52 6.35 12.42 9.91
C PHE A 52 6.34 11.49 8.68
N TYR A 53 6.39 10.20 8.92
CA TYR A 53 6.39 9.17 7.90
C TYR A 53 4.98 8.62 7.74
N HIS A 54 4.39 8.81 6.57
CA HIS A 54 3.03 8.35 6.27
C HIS A 54 3.06 7.14 5.35
N ILE A 55 2.41 6.04 5.78
CA ILE A 55 2.29 4.84 4.99
C ILE A 55 0.96 4.85 4.24
N SER A 56 1.05 4.83 2.91
CA SER A 56 -0.06 4.75 1.98
C SER A 56 -0.04 3.42 1.21
N THR A 57 -0.64 3.36 0.06
CA THR A 57 -0.82 2.15 -0.76
C THR A 57 -0.65 2.48 -2.24
N ASP A 58 -0.20 1.54 -3.03
CA ASP A 58 -0.18 1.60 -4.49
C ASP A 58 -1.58 1.73 -5.12
N GLU A 59 -2.63 1.32 -4.40
CA GLU A 59 -4.03 1.47 -4.85
C GLU A 59 -4.46 2.94 -5.08
N VAL A 60 -3.70 3.92 -4.58
CA VAL A 60 -3.95 5.34 -4.87
C VAL A 60 -3.71 5.69 -6.34
N TYR A 61 -2.88 4.91 -7.04
CA TYR A 61 -2.62 5.08 -8.46
C TYR A 61 -3.70 4.48 -9.37
N GLY A 62 -4.56 3.61 -8.85
CA GLY A 62 -5.60 2.92 -9.60
C GLY A 62 -5.15 1.55 -10.11
N ALA A 63 -5.44 1.27 -11.38
CA ALA A 63 -5.06 0.01 -12.04
C ALA A 63 -4.21 0.28 -13.27
N LEU A 64 -3.22 -0.56 -13.50
CA LEU A 64 -2.50 -0.62 -14.77
C LEU A 64 -3.31 -1.42 -15.78
N GLU A 65 -3.35 -0.97 -17.04
CA GLU A 65 -3.86 -1.79 -18.13
C GLU A 65 -2.86 -2.92 -18.40
N LEU A 66 -3.36 -4.15 -18.35
CA LEU A 66 -2.57 -5.32 -18.73
C LEU A 66 -2.39 -5.29 -20.26
N THR A 67 -1.19 -4.95 -20.72
CA THR A 67 -0.82 -5.09 -22.13
C THR A 67 -0.34 -6.52 -22.39
N HIS A 68 -1.28 -7.46 -22.59
CA HIS A 68 -0.89 -8.75 -23.13
C HIS A 68 -0.83 -8.64 -24.66
N PRO A 69 0.28 -9.02 -25.31
CA PRO A 69 0.22 -9.41 -26.70
C PRO A 69 -0.76 -10.56 -26.81
N GLU A 70 -1.78 -10.43 -27.70
CA GLU A 70 -2.74 -11.49 -27.91
C GLU A 70 -2.01 -12.82 -28.18
N GLY A 71 -2.28 -13.85 -27.36
CA GLY A 71 -1.83 -15.21 -27.59
C GLY A 71 -0.63 -15.70 -26.76
N ILE A 72 -0.08 -14.93 -25.85
CA ILE A 72 0.96 -15.43 -24.94
C ILE A 72 0.34 -15.66 -23.54
N GLU A 73 0.02 -16.90 -23.22
CA GLU A 73 -0.19 -17.30 -21.84
C GLU A 73 1.17 -17.24 -21.10
N PRO A 74 1.23 -16.59 -19.92
CA PRO A 74 2.47 -16.55 -19.15
C PRO A 74 2.91 -17.99 -18.83
N PRO A 75 4.17 -18.33 -19.06
CA PRO A 75 4.66 -19.68 -18.77
C PRO A 75 4.59 -19.92 -17.26
N PHE A 76 3.78 -20.87 -16.84
CA PHE A 76 3.73 -21.36 -15.51
C PHE A 76 4.99 -22.20 -15.26
N THR A 77 6.03 -21.61 -14.73
CA THR A 77 7.17 -22.34 -14.20
C THR A 77 7.36 -21.97 -12.74
N THR A 78 7.16 -22.93 -11.87
CA THR A 78 7.40 -22.84 -10.42
C THR A 78 8.87 -22.60 -10.06
N THR A 79 9.72 -22.32 -11.05
CA THR A 79 11.16 -22.14 -10.93
C THR A 79 11.67 -20.80 -11.48
N ALA A 80 10.78 -19.94 -11.98
CA ALA A 80 11.16 -18.63 -12.47
C ALA A 80 11.64 -17.73 -11.32
N SER A 81 12.78 -17.07 -11.54
CA SER A 81 13.23 -16.02 -10.62
C SER A 81 12.22 -14.86 -10.60
N SER A 82 12.16 -14.10 -9.52
CA SER A 82 11.25 -12.95 -9.39
C SER A 82 11.32 -11.96 -10.57
N SER A 83 12.48 -11.88 -11.23
CA SER A 83 12.69 -11.05 -12.42
C SER A 83 11.98 -11.53 -13.69
N GLU A 84 11.63 -12.82 -13.80
CA GLU A 84 10.94 -13.36 -14.97
C GLU A 84 9.42 -13.24 -14.87
N HIS A 85 8.87 -13.33 -13.65
CA HIS A 85 7.44 -13.09 -13.40
C HIS A 85 6.99 -11.67 -13.77
N HIS A 86 7.80 -10.73 -13.48
CA HIS A 86 7.63 -9.31 -13.73
C HIS A 86 7.41 -8.96 -15.21
N LEU A 87 8.15 -9.60 -16.11
CA LEU A 87 8.00 -9.41 -17.55
C LEU A 87 6.71 -10.03 -18.11
N ALA A 88 6.06 -10.94 -17.38
CA ALA A 88 4.85 -11.63 -17.83
C ALA A 88 3.59 -10.75 -17.82
N TYR A 89 3.56 -9.67 -17.02
CA TYR A 89 2.40 -8.79 -16.90
C TYR A 89 2.58 -7.42 -17.56
N GLY A 90 3.67 -7.22 -18.29
CA GLY A 90 3.99 -6.00 -19.02
C GLY A 90 5.08 -5.16 -18.36
N ASP A 91 5.51 -4.13 -19.06
CA ASP A 91 6.61 -3.24 -18.69
C ASP A 91 6.15 -1.94 -18.01
N LYS A 92 4.87 -1.84 -17.68
CA LYS A 92 4.30 -0.66 -17.04
C LYS A 92 4.28 -0.81 -15.53
N PHE A 93 4.83 0.17 -14.85
CA PHE A 93 4.86 0.27 -13.40
C PHE A 93 4.27 1.59 -12.95
N PHE A 94 3.79 1.62 -11.69
CA PHE A 94 3.53 2.87 -11.02
C PHE A 94 4.85 3.53 -10.63
N LEU A 95 5.04 4.76 -11.07
CA LEU A 95 6.14 5.62 -10.65
C LEU A 95 5.61 6.60 -9.60
N GLU A 96 6.51 7.19 -8.83
CA GLU A 96 6.15 8.22 -7.84
C GLU A 96 5.53 9.47 -8.49
N THR A 97 5.76 9.65 -9.80
CA THR A 97 5.15 10.71 -10.63
C THR A 97 3.83 10.31 -11.27
N THR A 98 3.38 9.06 -11.10
CA THR A 98 2.09 8.59 -11.62
C THR A 98 0.96 9.35 -10.94
N LYS A 99 -0.01 9.82 -11.73
CA LYS A 99 -1.18 10.53 -11.20
C LYS A 99 -2.05 9.59 -10.38
N TYR A 100 -2.54 10.07 -9.25
CA TYR A 100 -3.50 9.35 -8.43
C TYR A 100 -4.83 9.20 -9.18
N ASN A 101 -5.35 7.98 -9.18
CA ASN A 101 -6.63 7.60 -9.80
C ASN A 101 -7.32 6.50 -8.95
N PRO A 102 -7.68 6.77 -7.69
CA PRO A 102 -8.23 5.77 -6.79
C PRO A 102 -9.63 5.31 -7.24
N HIS A 103 -9.90 4.00 -7.15
CA HIS A 103 -11.16 3.40 -7.61
C HIS A 103 -12.01 2.79 -6.48
N SER A 104 -11.61 2.92 -5.23
CA SER A 104 -12.39 2.45 -4.08
C SER A 104 -12.49 3.52 -3.00
N PRO A 105 -13.50 3.46 -2.08
CA PRO A 105 -13.54 4.38 -0.94
C PRO A 105 -12.30 4.30 -0.06
N TYR A 106 -11.70 3.10 0.09
CA TYR A 106 -10.42 2.92 0.77
C TYR A 106 -9.29 3.68 0.08
N SER A 107 -9.06 3.42 -1.20
CA SER A 107 -7.96 4.07 -1.93
C SER A 107 -8.18 5.59 -2.06
N ALA A 108 -9.43 6.04 -2.20
CA ALA A 108 -9.77 7.47 -2.19
C ALA A 108 -9.46 8.13 -0.83
N ALA A 109 -9.77 7.45 0.29
CA ALA A 109 -9.44 7.94 1.63
C ALA A 109 -7.92 8.00 1.84
N LYS A 110 -7.17 7.00 1.37
CA LYS A 110 -5.69 7.00 1.43
C LYS A 110 -5.10 8.12 0.57
N ALA A 111 -5.55 8.28 -0.68
CA ALA A 111 -5.12 9.37 -1.55
C ALA A 111 -5.39 10.76 -0.92
N SER A 112 -6.56 10.92 -0.29
CA SER A 112 -6.90 12.16 0.43
C SER A 112 -5.95 12.41 1.60
N SER A 113 -5.57 11.37 2.35
CA SER A 113 -4.59 11.46 3.44
C SER A 113 -3.23 11.91 2.93
N ASP A 114 -2.76 11.32 1.83
CA ASP A 114 -1.48 11.67 1.20
C ASP A 114 -1.43 13.13 0.78
N HIS A 115 -2.55 13.65 0.24
CA HIS A 115 -2.66 15.07 -0.11
C HIS A 115 -2.60 15.97 1.12
N PHE A 116 -3.23 15.59 2.24
CA PHE A 116 -3.09 16.35 3.50
C PHE A 116 -1.66 16.34 4.01
N VAL A 117 -0.97 15.21 3.96
CA VAL A 117 0.43 15.10 4.39
C VAL A 117 1.31 16.04 3.56
N ARG A 118 1.18 16.03 2.23
CA ARG A 118 1.93 16.96 1.35
C ARG A 118 1.56 18.42 1.61
N ALA A 119 0.26 18.72 1.76
CA ALA A 119 -0.18 20.08 2.06
C ALA A 119 0.39 20.63 3.36
N TYR A 120 0.59 19.78 4.39
CA TYR A 120 1.23 20.20 5.64
C TYR A 120 2.71 20.55 5.44
N HIS A 121 3.41 19.88 4.53
CA HIS A 121 4.75 20.28 4.14
C HIS A 121 4.73 21.64 3.43
N ASP A 122 3.93 21.76 2.38
CA ASP A 122 3.90 22.96 1.53
C ASP A 122 3.43 24.20 2.29
N THR A 123 2.51 24.03 3.23
CA THR A 123 1.91 25.16 3.99
C THR A 123 2.73 25.52 5.23
N TYR A 124 3.23 24.53 5.95
CA TYR A 124 3.82 24.73 7.28
C TYR A 124 5.30 24.34 7.35
N GLY A 125 5.90 23.82 6.29
CA GLY A 125 7.27 23.30 6.29
C GLY A 125 7.46 22.04 7.12
N MET A 126 6.37 21.30 7.41
CA MET A 126 6.45 20.09 8.22
C MET A 126 7.28 19.00 7.51
N PRO A 127 8.23 18.33 8.19
CA PRO A 127 9.11 17.33 7.59
C PRO A 127 8.38 16.01 7.39
N VAL A 128 7.76 15.84 6.24
CA VAL A 128 6.95 14.66 5.91
C VAL A 128 7.62 13.77 4.87
N VAL A 129 7.27 12.49 4.86
CA VAL A 129 7.57 11.50 3.81
C VAL A 129 6.33 10.66 3.58
N VAL A 130 6.00 10.37 2.33
CA VAL A 130 4.89 9.49 1.94
C VAL A 130 5.46 8.24 1.28
N THR A 131 4.95 7.06 1.65
CA THR A 131 5.29 5.82 0.97
C THR A 131 4.05 5.08 0.50
N ASN A 132 4.09 4.59 -0.73
CA ASN A 132 3.04 3.78 -1.33
C ASN A 132 3.55 2.34 -1.44
N CYS A 133 3.03 1.45 -0.60
CA CYS A 133 3.45 0.06 -0.60
C CYS A 133 2.45 -0.82 -1.37
N SER A 134 2.96 -1.89 -1.96
CA SER A 134 2.16 -2.97 -2.52
C SER A 134 1.58 -3.89 -1.43
N ASN A 135 0.88 -4.95 -1.83
CA ASN A 135 0.20 -5.84 -0.90
C ASN A 135 1.20 -6.59 -0.03
N ASN A 136 1.13 -6.38 1.27
CA ASN A 136 2.00 -7.08 2.21
C ASN A 136 1.50 -8.50 2.48
N TYR A 137 2.43 -9.42 2.72
CA TYR A 137 2.17 -10.76 3.24
C TYR A 137 3.24 -11.17 4.26
N GLY A 138 2.91 -12.12 5.11
CA GLY A 138 3.87 -12.66 6.07
C GLY A 138 3.25 -12.99 7.43
N PRO A 139 4.10 -13.30 8.44
CA PRO A 139 3.67 -13.62 9.79
C PRO A 139 2.78 -12.53 10.39
N TYR A 140 1.81 -12.97 11.19
CA TYR A 140 0.88 -12.09 11.93
C TYR A 140 -0.05 -11.23 11.07
N GLN A 141 -0.13 -11.49 9.75
CA GLN A 141 -1.11 -10.79 8.92
C GLN A 141 -2.54 -11.05 9.42
N PHE A 142 -3.37 -10.00 9.41
CA PHE A 142 -4.73 -10.09 9.93
C PHE A 142 -5.57 -11.11 9.15
N PRO A 143 -6.34 -12.00 9.84
CA PRO A 143 -7.00 -13.17 9.24
C PRO A 143 -8.02 -12.90 8.15
N GLU A 144 -8.52 -11.66 8.02
CA GLU A 144 -9.46 -11.28 6.95
C GLU A 144 -8.78 -11.02 5.59
N LYS A 145 -7.45 -10.89 5.58
CA LYS A 145 -6.68 -10.67 4.34
C LYS A 145 -6.56 -11.95 3.53
N LEU A 146 -6.37 -11.83 2.22
CA LEU A 146 -6.48 -12.91 1.24
C LEU A 146 -5.69 -14.17 1.62
N ILE A 147 -4.38 -14.05 1.83
CA ILE A 147 -3.53 -15.23 2.11
C ILE A 147 -3.90 -15.92 3.42
N PRO A 148 -3.94 -15.24 4.59
CA PRO A 148 -4.31 -15.92 5.83
C PRO A 148 -5.77 -16.41 5.83
N LEU A 149 -6.69 -15.74 5.15
CA LEU A 149 -8.07 -16.20 4.98
C LEU A 149 -8.12 -17.53 4.21
N PHE A 150 -7.36 -17.64 3.13
CA PHE A 150 -7.30 -18.87 2.33
C PHE A 150 -6.68 -20.01 3.14
N ILE A 151 -5.54 -19.80 3.78
CA ILE A 151 -4.91 -20.80 4.67
C ILE A 151 -5.90 -21.28 5.72
N ASN A 152 -6.61 -20.37 6.38
CA ASN A 152 -7.59 -20.70 7.40
C ASN A 152 -8.78 -21.50 6.82
N ASN A 153 -9.30 -21.08 5.67
CA ASN A 153 -10.41 -21.77 5.01
C ASN A 153 -10.01 -23.17 4.54
N ILE A 154 -8.83 -23.34 3.95
CA ILE A 154 -8.30 -24.65 3.55
C ILE A 154 -8.19 -25.58 4.76
N ARG A 155 -7.59 -25.13 5.87
CA ARG A 155 -7.47 -25.91 7.10
C ARG A 155 -8.81 -26.36 7.66
N HIS A 156 -9.86 -25.55 7.48
CA HIS A 156 -11.21 -25.85 7.97
C HIS A 156 -12.13 -26.42 6.88
N ARG A 157 -11.59 -26.77 5.69
CA ARG A 157 -12.36 -27.29 4.54
C ARG A 157 -13.53 -26.38 4.15
N LYS A 158 -13.34 -25.07 4.24
CA LYS A 158 -14.32 -24.06 3.81
C LYS A 158 -14.05 -23.62 2.38
N PRO A 159 -15.07 -23.16 1.64
CA PRO A 159 -14.89 -22.57 0.33
C PRO A 159 -13.94 -21.37 0.35
N LEU A 160 -13.16 -21.20 -0.71
CA LEU A 160 -12.31 -20.04 -0.90
C LEU A 160 -13.12 -18.96 -1.65
N PRO A 161 -13.26 -17.75 -1.09
CA PRO A 161 -13.95 -16.67 -1.78
C PRO A 161 -13.07 -16.12 -2.89
N VAL A 162 -13.49 -16.28 -4.15
CA VAL A 162 -12.82 -15.72 -5.31
C VAL A 162 -13.70 -14.61 -5.89
N TYR A 163 -13.18 -13.41 -5.97
CA TYR A 163 -13.89 -12.28 -6.55
C TYR A 163 -13.77 -12.32 -8.08
N GLY A 164 -14.93 -12.30 -8.77
CA GLY A 164 -14.99 -12.40 -10.22
C GLY A 164 -14.31 -13.68 -10.72
N LYS A 165 -13.42 -13.55 -11.70
CA LYS A 165 -12.61 -14.67 -12.23
C LYS A 165 -11.27 -14.85 -11.51
N GLY A 166 -10.95 -14.01 -10.51
CA GLY A 166 -9.67 -14.03 -9.81
C GLY A 166 -8.49 -13.50 -10.65
N GLU A 167 -8.77 -12.78 -11.74
CA GLU A 167 -7.75 -12.27 -12.68
C GLU A 167 -7.04 -10.99 -12.19
N ASN A 168 -7.48 -10.42 -11.06
CA ASN A 168 -6.82 -9.26 -10.49
C ASN A 168 -5.38 -9.57 -10.14
N VAL A 169 -4.44 -8.82 -10.70
CA VAL A 169 -3.02 -8.90 -10.42
C VAL A 169 -2.69 -8.03 -9.21
N ARG A 170 -1.85 -8.55 -8.32
CA ARG A 170 -1.30 -7.82 -7.18
C ARG A 170 0.18 -8.10 -7.07
N ASP A 171 0.95 -7.07 -6.75
CA ASP A 171 2.32 -7.22 -6.32
C ASP A 171 2.35 -7.57 -4.82
N TRP A 172 3.17 -8.56 -4.45
CA TRP A 172 3.24 -9.10 -3.08
C TRP A 172 4.59 -8.82 -2.45
N LEU A 173 4.58 -8.03 -1.40
CA LEU A 173 5.75 -7.58 -0.65
C LEU A 173 5.83 -8.32 0.69
N TYR A 174 6.95 -8.98 0.96
CA TYR A 174 7.16 -9.63 2.25
C TYR A 174 7.30 -8.59 3.36
N VAL A 175 6.60 -8.81 4.47
CA VAL A 175 6.43 -7.79 5.52
C VAL A 175 7.73 -7.34 6.16
N GLU A 176 8.73 -8.23 6.29
CA GLU A 176 10.04 -7.85 6.85
C GLU A 176 10.84 -6.97 5.89
N ASP A 177 10.72 -7.20 4.57
CA ASP A 177 11.34 -6.33 3.56
C ASP A 177 10.68 -4.95 3.57
N HIS A 178 9.35 -4.89 3.74
CA HIS A 178 8.67 -3.62 3.93
C HIS A 178 9.14 -2.91 5.21
N ALA A 179 9.24 -3.61 6.33
CA ALA A 179 9.74 -3.03 7.57
C ALA A 179 11.17 -2.47 7.43
N ARG A 180 12.05 -3.20 6.71
CA ARG A 180 13.41 -2.75 6.39
C ARG A 180 13.41 -1.51 5.49
N ALA A 181 12.54 -1.46 4.48
CA ALA A 181 12.39 -0.29 3.62
C ALA A 181 11.90 0.94 4.42
N ILE A 182 10.94 0.75 5.33
CA ILE A 182 10.48 1.81 6.24
C ILE A 182 11.64 2.36 7.06
N ASP A 183 12.48 1.50 7.64
CA ASP A 183 13.63 1.91 8.46
C ASP A 183 14.63 2.74 7.64
N VAL A 184 15.01 2.26 6.46
CA VAL A 184 15.94 2.98 5.56
C VAL A 184 15.36 4.34 5.16
N ILE A 185 14.11 4.40 4.69
CA ILE A 185 13.49 5.65 4.24
C ILE A 185 13.26 6.59 5.44
N PHE A 186 12.93 6.06 6.62
CA PHE A 186 12.76 6.89 7.81
C PHE A 186 14.05 7.61 8.20
N HIS A 187 15.21 6.99 8.04
CA HIS A 187 16.49 7.57 8.40
C HIS A 187 17.15 8.34 7.24
N GLU A 188 17.10 7.83 6.04
CA GLU A 188 17.85 8.31 4.88
C GLU A 188 16.97 8.98 3.81
N GLY A 189 15.66 8.77 3.84
CA GLY A 189 14.74 9.32 2.84
C GLY A 189 14.71 10.84 2.86
N LYS A 190 14.51 11.43 1.70
CA LYS A 190 14.43 12.87 1.51
C LYS A 190 13.07 13.40 1.97
N ILE A 191 13.10 14.52 2.67
CA ILE A 191 11.87 15.20 3.13
C ILE A 191 11.05 15.67 1.92
N ALA A 192 9.74 15.57 2.04
CA ALA A 192 8.73 15.89 1.04
C ALA A 192 8.69 14.96 -0.18
N ASP A 193 9.54 13.94 -0.23
CA ASP A 193 9.50 12.95 -1.29
C ASP A 193 8.46 11.85 -1.03
N THR A 194 8.13 11.17 -2.13
CA THR A 194 7.29 9.97 -2.15
C THR A 194 8.14 8.80 -2.60
N TYR A 195 7.91 7.62 -2.02
CA TYR A 195 8.62 6.39 -2.37
C TYR A 195 7.62 5.27 -2.63
N ASN A 196 7.77 4.56 -3.74
CA ASN A 196 7.05 3.33 -3.99
C ASN A 196 7.84 2.15 -3.43
N ILE A 197 7.17 1.27 -2.69
CA ILE A 197 7.78 0.09 -2.09
C ILE A 197 7.01 -1.13 -2.62
N GLY A 198 7.60 -1.83 -3.58
CA GLY A 198 7.05 -3.02 -4.22
C GLY A 198 7.93 -4.25 -4.05
N GLY A 199 7.35 -5.42 -4.29
CA GLY A 199 8.03 -6.71 -4.20
C GLY A 199 8.60 -7.19 -5.52
N PHE A 200 8.20 -6.60 -6.66
CA PHE A 200 8.41 -7.14 -8.00
C PHE A 200 7.96 -8.61 -8.10
N ASN A 201 6.79 -8.90 -7.52
CA ASN A 201 6.28 -10.24 -7.32
C ASN A 201 4.77 -10.24 -7.59
N GLU A 202 4.41 -9.97 -8.85
CA GLU A 202 3.02 -9.87 -9.30
C GLU A 202 2.42 -11.25 -9.53
N TRP A 203 1.23 -11.46 -8.97
CA TRP A 203 0.44 -12.68 -9.13
C TRP A 203 -1.03 -12.35 -9.36
N LYS A 204 -1.69 -13.15 -10.20
CA LYS A 204 -3.16 -13.16 -10.23
C LYS A 204 -3.68 -13.80 -8.93
N ASN A 205 -4.78 -13.29 -8.42
CA ASN A 205 -5.39 -13.86 -7.20
C ASN A 205 -5.69 -15.35 -7.34
N ILE A 206 -6.14 -15.80 -8.55
CA ILE A 206 -6.40 -17.22 -8.81
C ILE A 206 -5.14 -18.09 -8.73
N ASP A 207 -3.98 -17.54 -9.03
CA ASP A 207 -2.72 -18.28 -9.01
C ASP A 207 -2.16 -18.37 -7.59
N ILE A 208 -2.34 -17.33 -6.77
CA ILE A 208 -2.06 -17.41 -5.32
C ILE A 208 -2.87 -18.55 -4.68
N ILE A 209 -4.14 -18.73 -5.06
CA ILE A 209 -4.98 -19.82 -4.54
C ILE A 209 -4.38 -21.20 -4.83
N LYS A 210 -3.72 -21.38 -5.97
CA LYS A 210 -3.09 -22.65 -6.34
C LYS A 210 -1.80 -22.95 -5.57
N VAL A 211 -1.14 -21.91 -5.06
CA VAL A 211 0.14 -22.01 -4.34
C VAL A 211 -0.08 -22.18 -2.83
N VAL A 212 -1.17 -21.67 -2.28
CA VAL A 212 -1.54 -21.78 -0.87
C VAL A 212 -2.27 -23.09 -0.56
#